data_67a60b72de3e67758696b27c85408fd9
#
_entry.id   67a60b72de3e67758696b27c85408fd9
#
_cell.length_a   1.000
_cell.length_b   1.000
_cell.length_c   1.000
_cell.angle_alpha   90.00
_cell.angle_beta   90.00
_cell.angle_gamma   90.00
#
_symmetry.space_group_name_H-M   'P 1'
#
loop_
_entity.id
_entity.type
_entity.pdbx_description
1 polymer ?
#
loop_
_entity_poly.entity_id
_entity_poly.type
_entity_poly.pdbx_seq_one_letter_code
_entity_poly.pdbx_strand_id
1 'polypeptide(L)'
;HAPTPRGSTGAMVYSRVSGVQVGSTWTGRITDPGKATLSTSQAPISWPISSLERGSLGTGQVQTAPLKAAYPGTAWAAHGNYGIEYNLALPLRNNSQQPVILKLAFESPLKGDAPAGGLRFNATPSRAVMFRGTVEVSGLDNAEGKASGRERFHLVQRAGEPGPVLGTISLAAGAQRQVQVRLIYPADATPPQVLSLL
;
A
#
# COMPACT_ATOMS: atom_id res chain seq x y z
N HIS A 1 19.29 -13.92 15.08
CA HIS A 1 20.36 -12.96 14.78
C HIS A 1 20.00 -11.60 15.37
N ALA A 2 21.01 -10.87 15.87
CA ALA A 2 20.81 -9.50 16.31
C ALA A 2 20.38 -8.59 15.13
N PRO A 3 19.58 -7.52 15.37
CA PRO A 3 19.22 -6.58 14.31
C PRO A 3 20.44 -5.77 13.85
N THR A 4 20.45 -5.39 12.58
CA THR A 4 21.42 -4.42 12.07
C THR A 4 21.22 -3.10 12.80
N PRO A 5 22.26 -2.47 13.35
CA PRO A 5 22.14 -1.19 14.04
C PRO A 5 21.60 -0.11 13.10
N ARG A 6 20.88 0.87 13.69
CA ARG A 6 20.34 2.01 12.94
C ARG A 6 21.47 2.79 12.25
N GLY A 7 21.27 3.12 10.99
CA GLY A 7 22.25 3.87 10.17
C GLY A 7 23.37 3.04 9.57
N SER A 8 23.44 1.73 9.81
CA SER A 8 24.44 0.86 9.20
C SER A 8 24.24 0.72 7.69
N THR A 9 25.33 0.53 6.96
CA THR A 9 25.33 0.22 5.52
C THR A 9 25.40 -1.30 5.28
N GLY A 10 25.15 -1.76 4.05
CA GLY A 10 25.25 -3.17 3.69
C GLY A 10 23.92 -3.94 3.88
N ALA A 11 24.00 -5.27 4.00
CA ALA A 11 22.83 -6.13 4.19
C ALA A 11 22.12 -5.84 5.52
N MET A 12 20.79 -5.79 5.50
CA MET A 12 20.01 -5.52 6.69
C MET A 12 19.41 -6.80 7.28
N VAL A 13 19.67 -7.03 8.56
CA VAL A 13 19.03 -8.04 9.39
C VAL A 13 17.95 -7.33 10.22
N TYR A 14 16.69 -7.55 9.92
CA TYR A 14 15.57 -6.93 10.64
C TYR A 14 15.37 -7.53 12.05
N SER A 15 15.68 -8.81 12.22
CA SER A 15 15.49 -9.57 13.47
C SER A 15 14.02 -9.74 13.85
N ARG A 16 13.78 -10.35 15.00
CA ARG A 16 12.42 -10.52 15.55
C ARG A 16 11.91 -9.21 16.11
N VAL A 17 10.67 -8.89 15.82
CA VAL A 17 9.96 -7.77 16.46
C VAL A 17 9.32 -8.28 17.74
N SER A 18 9.72 -7.70 18.87
CA SER A 18 9.17 -8.04 20.19
C SER A 18 9.24 -6.82 21.08
N GLY A 19 8.14 -6.06 21.10
CA GLY A 19 8.07 -4.79 21.81
C GLY A 19 6.79 -4.02 21.54
N VAL A 20 6.73 -2.81 22.04
CA VAL A 20 5.58 -1.89 21.92
C VAL A 20 5.91 -0.80 20.92
N GLN A 21 5.23 -0.79 19.79
CA GLN A 21 5.42 0.20 18.73
C GLN A 21 4.76 1.56 19.05
N VAL A 22 5.28 2.61 18.43
CA VAL A 22 4.71 3.95 18.48
C VAL A 22 3.70 4.13 17.37
N GLY A 23 2.53 4.69 17.72
CA GLY A 23 1.45 4.97 16.79
C GLY A 23 0.58 3.73 16.52
N SER A 24 -0.64 3.98 16.07
CA SER A 24 -1.63 2.94 15.76
C SER A 24 -2.37 3.22 14.44
N THR A 25 -2.32 4.46 13.96
CA THR A 25 -3.00 4.89 12.73
C THR A 25 -2.10 5.78 11.90
N TRP A 26 -2.06 5.51 10.61
CA TRP A 26 -1.44 6.37 9.61
C TRP A 26 -2.50 6.84 8.61
N THR A 27 -2.82 8.12 8.68
CA THR A 27 -3.80 8.75 7.79
C THR A 27 -3.10 9.51 6.69
N GLY A 28 -3.47 9.26 5.45
CA GLY A 28 -2.92 9.90 4.27
C GLY A 28 -3.99 10.38 3.31
N ARG A 29 -3.73 11.51 2.65
CA ARG A 29 -4.51 12.00 1.52
C ARG A 29 -3.62 12.00 0.28
N ILE A 30 -4.02 11.23 -0.73
CA ILE A 30 -3.26 11.04 -1.96
C ILE A 30 -3.77 12.01 -3.02
N THR A 31 -2.93 12.96 -3.42
CA THR A 31 -3.29 14.03 -4.36
C THR A 31 -2.14 14.28 -5.33
N ASP A 32 -2.42 15.02 -6.40
CA ASP A 32 -1.33 15.61 -7.20
C ASP A 32 -0.52 16.58 -6.35
N PRO A 33 0.78 16.75 -6.62
CA PRO A 33 1.61 17.71 -5.89
C PRO A 33 1.01 19.11 -5.88
N GLY A 34 0.81 19.67 -4.68
CA GLY A 34 0.24 21.00 -4.49
C GLY A 34 -1.24 21.15 -4.85
N LYS A 35 -1.97 20.06 -5.04
CA LYS A 35 -3.40 20.07 -5.35
C LYS A 35 -4.23 19.45 -4.22
N ALA A 36 -5.55 19.69 -4.26
CA ALA A 36 -6.50 19.08 -3.35
C ALA A 36 -7.10 17.77 -3.88
N THR A 37 -6.85 17.44 -5.14
CA THR A 37 -7.38 16.27 -5.84
C THR A 37 -6.26 15.45 -6.49
N LEU A 38 -6.57 14.20 -6.79
CA LEU A 38 -5.76 13.30 -7.59
C LEU A 38 -6.36 13.22 -8.99
N SER A 39 -5.62 13.66 -10.00
CA SER A 39 -6.06 13.59 -11.39
C SER A 39 -6.09 12.16 -11.90
N THR A 40 -7.17 11.79 -12.59
CA THR A 40 -7.29 10.44 -13.22
C THR A 40 -6.22 10.18 -14.27
N SER A 41 -5.64 11.23 -14.86
CA SER A 41 -4.53 11.16 -15.82
C SER A 41 -3.19 10.69 -15.19
N GLN A 42 -3.10 10.59 -13.87
CA GLN A 42 -1.93 10.00 -13.21
C GLN A 42 -1.90 8.47 -13.34
N ALA A 43 -3.04 7.82 -13.60
CA ALA A 43 -3.09 6.37 -13.81
C ALA A 43 -2.34 5.97 -15.11
N PRO A 44 -1.58 4.85 -15.09
CA PRO A 44 -1.40 3.95 -13.96
C PRO A 44 -0.39 4.49 -12.92
N ILE A 45 -0.76 4.46 -11.65
CA ILE A 45 0.09 4.87 -10.52
C ILE A 45 -0.10 3.94 -9.33
N SER A 46 0.97 3.74 -8.56
CA SER A 46 0.93 2.87 -7.38
C SER A 46 1.63 3.52 -6.19
N TRP A 47 1.13 3.20 -5.00
CA TRP A 47 1.69 3.68 -3.73
C TRP A 47 2.05 2.49 -2.84
N PRO A 48 3.29 2.44 -2.31
CA PRO A 48 3.70 1.36 -1.44
C PRO A 48 2.96 1.43 -0.08
N ILE A 49 2.54 0.27 0.37
CA ILE A 49 1.96 0.04 1.70
C ILE A 49 3.00 -0.73 2.51
N SER A 50 3.36 -0.21 3.67
CA SER A 50 4.35 -0.83 4.56
C SER A 50 5.72 -1.03 3.91
N SER A 51 6.22 -0.03 3.17
CA SER A 51 7.54 -0.11 2.52
C SER A 51 8.66 -0.09 3.55
N LEU A 52 9.72 -0.83 3.25
CA LEU A 52 10.88 -1.03 4.12
C LEU A 52 11.98 -0.02 3.81
N GLU A 53 12.89 0.18 4.76
CA GLU A 53 14.11 0.97 4.58
C GLU A 53 14.95 0.48 3.38
N ARG A 54 14.91 -0.84 3.11
CA ARG A 54 15.47 -1.46 1.91
C ARG A 54 14.38 -2.26 1.21
N GLY A 55 13.73 -1.65 0.24
CA GLY A 55 12.57 -2.15 -0.46
C GLY A 55 11.47 -1.10 -0.55
N SER A 56 11.86 0.17 -0.78
CA SER A 56 10.97 1.32 -0.90
C SER A 56 10.33 1.45 -2.28
N LEU A 57 10.58 0.52 -3.20
CA LEU A 57 10.12 0.55 -4.60
C LEU A 57 10.50 1.85 -5.33
N GLY A 58 11.69 2.38 -5.00
CA GLY A 58 12.23 3.60 -5.62
C GLY A 58 11.69 4.91 -5.06
N THR A 59 10.75 4.88 -4.12
CA THR A 59 10.20 6.09 -3.50
C THR A 59 11.09 6.70 -2.44
N GLY A 60 12.02 5.94 -1.88
CA GLY A 60 12.82 6.33 -0.70
C GLY A 60 11.98 6.44 0.57
N GLN A 61 10.68 6.20 0.50
CA GLN A 61 9.77 6.28 1.65
C GLN A 61 9.91 5.05 2.54
N VAL A 62 10.14 5.28 3.83
CA VAL A 62 10.22 4.23 4.86
C VAL A 62 8.98 4.28 5.72
N GLN A 63 8.24 3.17 5.76
CA GLN A 63 7.01 3.03 6.55
C GLN A 63 7.24 1.99 7.65
N THR A 64 7.93 2.40 8.69
CA THR A 64 8.25 1.56 9.85
C THR A 64 7.76 2.22 11.14
N ALA A 65 7.37 1.42 12.11
CA ALA A 65 6.95 1.91 13.41
C ALA A 65 8.09 1.77 14.45
N PRO A 66 8.61 2.85 15.04
CA PRO A 66 9.55 2.77 16.13
C PRO A 66 8.98 2.02 17.32
N LEU A 67 9.81 1.29 18.06
CA LEU A 67 9.41 0.63 19.30
C LEU A 67 9.70 1.54 20.51
N LYS A 68 8.71 1.67 21.40
CA LYS A 68 8.89 2.35 22.71
C LYS A 68 9.71 1.50 23.67
N ALA A 69 9.51 0.20 23.61
CA ALA A 69 10.21 -0.77 24.41
C ALA A 69 10.37 -2.05 23.57
N ALA A 70 11.48 -2.71 23.72
CA ALA A 70 11.78 -3.98 23.06
C ALA A 70 12.67 -4.85 23.96
N TYR A 71 12.64 -6.15 23.76
CA TYR A 71 13.57 -7.05 24.45
C TYR A 71 15.00 -6.89 23.90
N PRO A 72 16.03 -7.04 24.73
CA PRO A 72 17.41 -7.04 24.26
C PRO A 72 17.65 -8.05 23.14
N GLY A 73 18.40 -7.64 22.10
CA GLY A 73 18.71 -8.49 20.95
C GLY A 73 17.56 -8.71 19.97
N THR A 74 16.43 -8.01 20.13
CA THR A 74 15.34 -7.97 19.15
C THR A 74 15.38 -6.68 18.32
N ALA A 75 14.50 -6.56 17.32
CA ALA A 75 14.43 -5.40 16.45
C ALA A 75 14.16 -4.10 17.25
N TRP A 76 14.75 -3.01 16.81
CA TRP A 76 14.55 -1.66 17.37
C TRP A 76 13.32 -0.94 16.78
N ALA A 77 12.75 -1.47 15.70
CA ALA A 77 11.54 -0.98 15.07
C ALA A 77 10.71 -2.16 14.52
N ALA A 78 9.43 -1.97 14.41
CA ALA A 78 8.55 -2.82 13.62
C ALA A 78 8.71 -2.42 12.15
N HIS A 79 9.67 -3.04 11.46
CA HIS A 79 9.92 -2.81 10.04
C HIS A 79 8.78 -3.40 9.23
N GLY A 80 7.86 -2.57 8.78
CA GLY A 80 6.70 -3.00 8.01
C GLY A 80 5.35 -2.56 8.56
N ASN A 81 5.31 -1.69 9.56
CA ASN A 81 4.09 -1.13 10.14
C ASN A 81 3.05 -2.18 10.60
N TYR A 82 3.49 -3.30 11.13
CA TYR A 82 2.62 -4.36 11.63
C TYR A 82 1.65 -3.85 12.72
N GLY A 83 0.35 -4.13 12.55
CA GLY A 83 -0.70 -3.66 13.46
C GLY A 83 -1.07 -2.17 13.30
N ILE A 84 -0.45 -1.46 12.37
CA ILE A 84 -0.81 -0.07 12.07
C ILE A 84 -2.02 -0.05 11.15
N GLU A 85 -2.99 0.80 11.47
CA GLU A 85 -4.10 1.11 10.58
C GLU A 85 -3.67 2.13 9.54
N TYR A 86 -3.86 1.79 8.26
CA TYR A 86 -3.79 2.71 7.14
C TYR A 86 -5.19 3.24 6.84
N ASN A 87 -5.32 4.56 6.75
CA ASN A 87 -6.56 5.23 6.40
C ASN A 87 -6.26 6.25 5.30
N LEU A 88 -6.52 5.86 4.05
CA LEU A 88 -6.09 6.58 2.86
C LEU A 88 -7.30 7.17 2.12
N ALA A 89 -7.23 8.45 1.79
CA ALA A 89 -8.22 9.16 1.00
C ALA A 89 -7.67 9.48 -0.40
N LEU A 90 -8.39 9.08 -1.44
CA LEU A 90 -8.10 9.39 -2.84
C LEU A 90 -9.22 10.27 -3.40
N PRO A 91 -9.10 11.60 -3.35
CA PRO A 91 -10.08 12.54 -3.91
C PRO A 91 -9.88 12.66 -5.43
N LEU A 92 -10.39 11.69 -6.18
CA LEU A 92 -10.23 11.59 -7.62
C LEU A 92 -10.95 12.71 -8.36
N ARG A 93 -10.33 13.20 -9.43
CA ARG A 93 -10.93 14.15 -10.38
C ARG A 93 -10.59 13.76 -11.81
N ASN A 94 -11.61 13.61 -12.65
CA ASN A 94 -11.43 13.50 -14.08
C ASN A 94 -11.30 14.90 -14.70
N ASN A 95 -10.08 15.30 -15.03
CA ASN A 95 -9.78 16.59 -15.65
C ASN A 95 -9.90 16.55 -17.19
N SER A 96 -10.27 15.40 -17.78
CA SER A 96 -10.43 15.26 -19.22
C SER A 96 -11.86 15.63 -19.68
N GLN A 97 -12.02 15.75 -20.99
CA GLN A 97 -13.31 15.98 -21.64
C GLN A 97 -14.08 14.67 -21.94
N GLN A 98 -13.51 13.52 -21.60
CA GLN A 98 -14.09 12.21 -21.85
C GLN A 98 -14.32 11.47 -20.51
N PRO A 99 -15.34 10.60 -20.43
CA PRO A 99 -15.47 9.71 -19.30
C PRO A 99 -14.28 8.77 -19.21
N VAL A 100 -13.88 8.41 -17.98
CA VAL A 100 -12.80 7.44 -17.70
C VAL A 100 -13.32 6.35 -16.78
N ILE A 101 -12.75 5.16 -16.93
CA ILE A 101 -12.96 4.03 -16.03
C ILE A 101 -11.58 3.63 -15.50
N LEU A 102 -11.43 3.69 -14.19
CA LEU A 102 -10.22 3.27 -13.49
C LEU A 102 -10.49 1.96 -12.74
N LYS A 103 -9.41 1.27 -12.40
CA LYS A 103 -9.45 0.08 -11.54
C LYS A 103 -8.61 0.34 -10.31
N LEU A 104 -9.13 -0.01 -9.15
CA LEU A 104 -8.36 -0.03 -7.91
C LEU A 104 -7.90 -1.45 -7.65
N ALA A 105 -6.59 -1.64 -7.46
CA ALA A 105 -5.99 -2.94 -7.18
C ALA A 105 -5.12 -2.89 -5.91
N PHE A 106 -4.97 -4.04 -5.25
CA PHE A 106 -4.05 -4.22 -4.15
C PHE A 106 -3.12 -5.39 -4.49
N GLU A 107 -1.80 -5.15 -4.57
CA GLU A 107 -0.86 -6.04 -5.22
C GLU A 107 0.37 -6.31 -4.35
N SER A 108 1.04 -7.43 -4.59
CA SER A 108 2.28 -7.80 -3.90
C SER A 108 3.45 -7.93 -4.89
N PRO A 109 4.04 -6.81 -5.36
CA PRO A 109 5.11 -6.84 -6.33
C PRO A 109 6.40 -7.45 -5.76
N LEU A 110 7.35 -7.71 -6.65
CA LEU A 110 8.70 -8.07 -6.24
C LEU A 110 9.38 -6.88 -5.56
N LYS A 111 10.09 -7.17 -4.48
CA LYS A 111 10.84 -6.19 -3.70
C LYS A 111 11.98 -5.58 -4.53
N GLY A 112 12.22 -4.29 -4.35
CA GLY A 112 13.32 -3.59 -4.99
C GLY A 112 13.42 -2.14 -4.54
N ASP A 113 14.61 -1.56 -4.73
CA ASP A 113 14.89 -0.16 -4.40
C ASP A 113 15.04 0.73 -5.64
N ALA A 114 15.18 0.13 -6.82
CA ALA A 114 15.32 0.87 -8.07
C ALA A 114 13.97 1.04 -8.78
N PRO A 115 13.63 2.24 -9.22
CA PRO A 115 12.36 2.51 -9.92
C PRO A 115 12.37 2.07 -11.39
N ALA A 116 13.43 1.43 -11.86
CA ALA A 116 13.64 1.11 -13.26
C ALA A 116 12.52 0.18 -13.80
N GLY A 117 11.67 0.71 -14.69
CA GLY A 117 10.67 -0.05 -15.41
C GLY A 117 9.36 -0.32 -14.67
N GLY A 118 9.12 0.31 -13.52
CA GLY A 118 7.89 0.16 -12.75
C GLY A 118 7.85 -1.09 -11.86
N LEU A 119 6.66 -1.49 -11.45
CA LEU A 119 6.46 -2.69 -10.62
C LEU A 119 6.77 -3.96 -11.41
N ARG A 120 7.33 -4.94 -10.72
CA ARG A 120 7.66 -6.25 -11.28
C ARG A 120 6.86 -7.34 -10.58
N PHE A 121 6.36 -8.27 -11.36
CA PHE A 121 5.62 -9.43 -10.90
C PHE A 121 6.23 -10.71 -11.46
N ASN A 122 5.93 -11.84 -10.85
CA ASN A 122 6.32 -13.15 -11.36
C ASN A 122 5.30 -13.62 -12.42
N ALA A 123 5.77 -14.24 -13.48
CA ALA A 123 4.90 -14.92 -14.44
C ALA A 123 4.08 -16.03 -13.76
N THR A 124 4.67 -16.69 -12.76
CA THR A 124 3.97 -17.63 -11.86
C THR A 124 4.23 -17.16 -10.43
N PRO A 125 3.18 -16.80 -9.66
CA PRO A 125 3.34 -16.39 -8.28
C PRO A 125 4.04 -17.45 -7.44
N SER A 126 4.86 -17.03 -6.49
CA SER A 126 5.56 -17.95 -5.59
C SER A 126 4.56 -18.65 -4.65
N ARG A 127 5.02 -19.72 -3.97
CA ARG A 127 4.19 -20.38 -2.94
C ARG A 127 4.12 -19.56 -1.63
N ALA A 128 5.05 -18.64 -1.43
CA ALA A 128 5.12 -17.84 -0.21
C ALA A 128 3.99 -16.80 -0.17
N VAL A 129 3.17 -16.88 0.88
CA VAL A 129 2.14 -15.88 1.16
C VAL A 129 2.81 -14.65 1.78
N MET A 130 2.60 -13.49 1.19
CA MET A 130 3.17 -12.21 1.63
C MET A 130 2.14 -11.33 2.37
N PHE A 131 0.87 -11.51 2.07
CA PHE A 131 -0.20 -10.77 2.73
C PHE A 131 -1.42 -11.67 2.92
N ARG A 132 -1.96 -11.62 4.12
CA ARG A 132 -3.27 -12.23 4.45
C ARG A 132 -4.02 -11.25 5.34
N GLY A 133 -4.99 -10.55 4.77
CA GLY A 133 -5.67 -9.49 5.50
C GLY A 133 -6.94 -8.99 4.82
N THR A 134 -7.55 -8.01 5.45
CA THR A 134 -8.77 -7.38 4.96
C THR A 134 -8.45 -5.94 4.54
N VAL A 135 -8.88 -5.58 3.33
CA VAL A 135 -8.89 -4.21 2.83
C VAL A 135 -10.34 -3.75 2.74
N GLU A 136 -10.67 -2.63 3.38
CA GLU A 136 -11.96 -1.97 3.26
C GLU A 136 -11.85 -0.84 2.24
N VAL A 137 -12.80 -0.76 1.32
CA VAL A 137 -12.85 0.31 0.31
C VAL A 137 -14.27 0.88 0.27
N SER A 138 -14.39 2.20 0.09
CA SER A 138 -15.64 2.86 -0.27
C SER A 138 -15.42 3.78 -1.47
N GLY A 139 -16.47 4.00 -2.25
CA GLY A 139 -16.43 4.86 -3.43
C GLY A 139 -16.09 4.11 -4.74
N LEU A 140 -16.04 2.77 -4.73
CA LEU A 140 -16.05 1.97 -5.96
C LEU A 140 -17.42 2.08 -6.67
N ASP A 141 -17.50 1.61 -7.89
CA ASP A 141 -18.79 1.55 -8.59
C ASP A 141 -19.67 0.45 -8.00
N ASN A 142 -20.91 0.79 -7.66
CA ASN A 142 -21.98 -0.17 -7.44
C ASN A 142 -22.61 -0.61 -8.78
N ALA A 143 -23.67 -1.42 -8.75
CA ALA A 143 -24.36 -1.91 -9.94
C ALA A 143 -24.89 -0.79 -10.86
N GLU A 144 -25.18 0.41 -10.31
CA GLU A 144 -25.64 1.57 -11.06
C GLU A 144 -24.50 2.53 -11.48
N GLY A 145 -23.23 2.15 -11.29
CA GLY A 145 -22.05 2.98 -11.59
C GLY A 145 -21.87 4.18 -10.63
N LYS A 146 -22.60 4.19 -9.50
CA LYS A 146 -22.48 5.20 -8.46
C LYS A 146 -21.49 4.75 -7.38
N ALA A 147 -21.03 5.69 -6.57
CA ALA A 147 -20.17 5.39 -5.44
C ALA A 147 -20.82 4.40 -4.48
N SER A 148 -20.17 3.25 -4.27
CA SER A 148 -20.58 2.28 -3.27
C SER A 148 -20.28 2.77 -1.85
N GLY A 149 -20.98 2.18 -0.88
CA GLY A 149 -20.61 2.26 0.53
C GLY A 149 -19.31 1.49 0.82
N ARG A 150 -19.12 1.12 2.07
CA ARG A 150 -17.97 0.35 2.52
C ARG A 150 -18.09 -1.11 2.10
N GLU A 151 -17.10 -1.58 1.37
CA GLU A 151 -16.94 -2.99 0.98
C GLU A 151 -15.69 -3.58 1.63
N ARG A 152 -15.65 -4.89 1.86
CA ARG A 152 -14.54 -5.61 2.49
C ARG A 152 -14.03 -6.70 1.58
N PHE A 153 -12.74 -6.68 1.36
CA PHE A 153 -12.02 -7.65 0.54
C PHE A 153 -11.05 -8.43 1.43
N HIS A 154 -11.30 -9.73 1.59
CA HIS A 154 -10.40 -10.62 2.30
C HIS A 154 -9.40 -11.18 1.30
N LEU A 155 -8.13 -10.79 1.43
CA LEU A 155 -7.10 -11.08 0.46
C LEU A 155 -6.07 -12.06 1.03
N VAL A 156 -5.62 -12.95 0.17
CA VAL A 156 -4.44 -13.80 0.38
C VAL A 156 -3.57 -13.63 -0.85
N GLN A 157 -2.41 -12.99 -0.69
CA GLN A 157 -1.52 -12.67 -1.81
C GLN A 157 -0.15 -13.30 -1.63
N ARG A 158 0.44 -13.69 -2.74
CA ARG A 158 1.74 -14.35 -2.82
C ARG A 158 2.81 -13.40 -3.33
N ALA A 159 4.08 -13.73 -3.12
CA ALA A 159 5.18 -12.92 -3.61
C ALA A 159 5.19 -12.80 -5.14
N GLY A 160 5.25 -11.57 -5.64
CA GLY A 160 5.22 -11.27 -7.06
C GLY A 160 3.86 -11.48 -7.71
N GLU A 161 2.76 -11.38 -6.96
CA GLU A 161 1.40 -11.56 -7.45
C GLU A 161 0.78 -10.21 -7.81
N PRO A 162 0.36 -9.99 -9.09
CA PRO A 162 -0.42 -8.84 -9.48
C PRO A 162 -1.87 -8.98 -9.00
N GLY A 163 -2.51 -7.87 -8.65
CA GLY A 163 -3.91 -7.83 -8.22
C GLY A 163 -4.20 -8.56 -6.91
N PRO A 164 -5.46 -8.74 -6.50
CA PRO A 164 -6.65 -8.56 -7.35
C PRO A 164 -7.05 -7.10 -7.57
N VAL A 165 -7.84 -6.90 -8.62
CA VAL A 165 -8.64 -5.69 -8.79
C VAL A 165 -9.78 -5.74 -7.79
N LEU A 166 -9.88 -4.72 -6.94
CA LEU A 166 -10.92 -4.61 -5.91
C LEU A 166 -12.23 -4.08 -6.49
N GLY A 167 -12.16 -3.26 -7.54
CA GLY A 167 -13.32 -2.74 -8.23
C GLY A 167 -12.97 -1.66 -9.24
N THR A 168 -13.99 -1.14 -9.88
CA THR A 168 -13.91 -0.06 -10.86
C THR A 168 -14.39 1.27 -10.30
N ILE A 169 -13.98 2.36 -10.95
CA ILE A 169 -14.34 3.73 -10.62
C ILE A 169 -14.62 4.47 -11.92
N SER A 170 -15.88 4.67 -12.23
CA SER A 170 -16.32 5.36 -13.45
C SER A 170 -16.54 6.83 -13.16
N LEU A 171 -15.91 7.72 -13.93
CA LEU A 171 -16.00 9.17 -13.77
C LEU A 171 -16.34 9.83 -15.11
N ALA A 172 -17.45 10.53 -15.18
CA ALA A 172 -17.77 11.41 -16.30
C ALA A 172 -16.72 12.53 -16.45
N ALA A 173 -16.68 13.21 -17.59
CA ALA A 173 -15.84 14.38 -17.81
C ALA A 173 -16.04 15.41 -16.69
N GLY A 174 -14.97 15.91 -16.10
CA GLY A 174 -15.00 16.91 -15.02
C GLY A 174 -15.47 16.40 -13.65
N ALA A 175 -15.95 15.16 -13.55
CA ALA A 175 -16.50 14.60 -12.32
C ALA A 175 -15.43 14.34 -11.25
N GLN A 176 -15.89 14.32 -10.00
CA GLN A 176 -15.07 13.97 -8.83
C GLN A 176 -15.66 12.78 -8.10
N ARG A 177 -14.78 12.00 -7.45
CA ARG A 177 -15.17 10.91 -6.57
C ARG A 177 -14.18 10.77 -5.41
N GLN A 178 -14.70 10.66 -4.21
CA GLN A 178 -13.92 10.31 -3.04
C GLN A 178 -13.85 8.80 -2.92
N VAL A 179 -12.65 8.24 -2.97
CA VAL A 179 -12.39 6.85 -2.63
C VAL A 179 -11.67 6.81 -1.29
N GLN A 180 -12.06 5.90 -0.40
CA GLN A 180 -11.41 5.65 0.88
C GLN A 180 -10.90 4.22 0.92
N VAL A 181 -9.67 4.04 1.35
CA VAL A 181 -9.07 2.72 1.57
C VAL A 181 -8.61 2.63 3.01
N ARG A 182 -9.05 1.58 3.71
CA ARG A 182 -8.66 1.32 5.08
C ARG A 182 -8.20 -0.12 5.24
N LEU A 183 -7.09 -0.32 5.91
CA LEU A 183 -6.62 -1.64 6.31
C LEU A 183 -5.79 -1.56 7.59
N ILE A 184 -5.80 -2.64 8.36
CA ILE A 184 -4.82 -2.88 9.43
C ILE A 184 -3.77 -3.80 8.85
N TYR A 185 -2.50 -3.36 8.82
CA TYR A 185 -1.44 -4.16 8.22
C TYR A 185 -1.15 -5.39 9.08
N PRO A 186 -1.30 -6.62 8.54
CA PRO A 186 -1.23 -7.84 9.33
C PRO A 186 0.17 -8.10 9.91
N ALA A 187 0.22 -8.68 11.09
CA ALA A 187 1.46 -8.99 11.79
C ALA A 187 2.32 -10.07 11.10
N ASP A 188 1.69 -10.93 10.30
CA ASP A 188 2.33 -11.99 9.53
C ASP A 188 2.57 -11.63 8.04
N ALA A 189 2.28 -10.40 7.65
CA ALA A 189 2.55 -9.93 6.29
C ALA A 189 4.05 -9.69 6.05
N THR A 190 4.47 -9.81 4.81
CA THR A 190 5.82 -9.45 4.36
C THR A 190 5.72 -8.32 3.33
N PRO A 191 6.15 -7.11 3.70
CA PRO A 191 6.10 -5.96 2.79
C PRO A 191 7.13 -6.03 1.65
N PRO A 192 6.92 -5.23 0.61
CA PRO A 192 5.85 -4.26 0.45
C PRO A 192 4.61 -4.84 -0.24
N GLN A 193 3.47 -4.25 0.03
CA GLN A 193 2.32 -4.28 -0.85
C GLN A 193 2.17 -2.91 -1.54
N VAL A 194 1.35 -2.84 -2.56
CA VAL A 194 1.02 -1.58 -3.23
C VAL A 194 -0.48 -1.45 -3.45
N LEU A 195 -0.96 -0.23 -3.29
CA LEU A 195 -2.28 0.19 -3.77
C LEU A 195 -2.08 0.80 -5.15
N SER A 196 -2.75 0.26 -6.16
CA SER A 196 -2.61 0.70 -7.57
C SER A 196 -3.91 1.26 -8.11
N LEU A 197 -3.80 2.38 -8.82
CA LEU A 197 -4.86 2.96 -9.64
C LEU A 197 -4.47 2.75 -11.10
N LEU A 198 -5.24 1.93 -11.81
CA LEU A 198 -4.95 1.45 -13.17
C LEU A 198 -5.97 1.98 -14.16
#